data_5849db2b58342dc963e72075d7ceffe5
#
_entry.id   5849db2b58342dc963e72075d7ceffe5
#
_cell.length_a   1.000
_cell.length_b   1.000
_cell.length_c   1.000
_cell.angle_alpha   90.00
_cell.angle_beta   90.00
_cell.angle_gamma   90.00
#
_symmetry.space_group_name_H-M   'P 1'
#
loop_
_entity.id
_entity.type
_entity.pdbx_description
1 polymer ?
#
loop_
_entity_poly.entity_id
_entity_poly.type
_entity_poly.pdbx_seq_one_letter_code
_entity_poly.pdbx_strand_id
1 'polypeptide(L)'
;MVTSVFKGTGLTIDDVDFVIDSGSDVLDGRSISNCGFLGALGAHHKEEARVEEDGLWGALYGVNKIRSGASSIGLIVAYSKPSESAVDLYWNSQVEPFYQRPVGFGQRAASGIQAQRYLASTGVTQQELAALVSQRWAAAAANGGIEIDEIPDAQAVLGSDESAAPLTKLMLSRPVDGAVAMLIAREDIARRVSRNPAFITGMGTSLDSHSYAERDGGQLVSAQKAAAMAYRNAGWTSAEADLAEISASSVVGELMAIEALGLAEQGKGLSVTQSEKIVINRSGGALPADLIMATGLVRLAEASRQLAQPQPYGTAPSRAIVHGAGGVCMQNNCVFTLEV
;
A
#
# COMPACT_ATOMS: atom_id res chain seq x y z
N MET A 1 -9.07 14.65 10.40
CA MET A 1 -9.12 13.41 9.59
C MET A 1 -10.42 12.62 9.87
N VAL A 2 -10.64 12.03 11.06
CA VAL A 2 -11.86 11.22 11.32
C VAL A 2 -13.15 11.96 10.98
N THR A 3 -13.29 13.21 11.38
CA THR A 3 -14.49 14.01 11.03
C THR A 3 -14.65 14.28 9.53
N SER A 4 -13.58 14.24 8.75
CA SER A 4 -13.66 14.52 7.31
C SER A 4 -14.24 13.37 6.50
N VAL A 5 -14.16 12.11 6.97
CA VAL A 5 -14.71 10.96 6.25
C VAL A 5 -16.24 10.96 6.22
N PHE A 6 -16.88 11.68 7.13
CA PHE A 6 -18.33 11.80 7.21
C PHE A 6 -18.91 12.91 6.32
N LYS A 7 -18.06 13.80 5.77
CA LYS A 7 -18.52 14.92 4.94
C LYS A 7 -19.27 14.42 3.70
N GLY A 8 -20.51 14.91 3.55
CA GLY A 8 -21.36 14.59 2.40
C GLY A 8 -22.05 13.22 2.46
N THR A 9 -21.80 12.40 3.49
CA THR A 9 -22.44 11.09 3.64
C THR A 9 -23.77 11.13 4.38
N GLY A 10 -24.01 12.17 5.18
CA GLY A 10 -25.13 12.23 6.13
C GLY A 10 -24.97 11.32 7.34
N LEU A 11 -23.84 10.63 7.47
CA LEU A 11 -23.49 9.80 8.62
C LEU A 11 -22.70 10.61 9.66
N THR A 12 -22.71 10.11 10.88
CA THR A 12 -21.90 10.60 12.00
C THR A 12 -21.15 9.45 12.65
N ILE A 13 -20.28 9.74 13.61
CA ILE A 13 -19.59 8.69 14.36
C ILE A 13 -20.55 7.77 15.12
N ASP A 14 -21.76 8.23 15.47
CA ASP A 14 -22.74 7.44 16.18
C ASP A 14 -23.36 6.31 15.31
N ASP A 15 -23.30 6.47 13.99
CA ASP A 15 -23.75 5.46 13.03
C ASP A 15 -22.72 4.31 12.82
N VAL A 16 -21.50 4.47 13.34
CA VAL A 16 -20.41 3.49 13.20
C VAL A 16 -20.54 2.40 14.26
N ASP A 17 -20.55 1.14 13.85
CA ASP A 17 -20.66 -0.01 14.74
C ASP A 17 -19.32 -0.37 15.39
N PHE A 18 -18.22 -0.26 14.62
CA PHE A 18 -16.88 -0.61 15.10
C PHE A 18 -15.80 0.31 14.54
N VAL A 19 -14.69 0.38 15.25
CA VAL A 19 -13.46 1.08 14.83
C VAL A 19 -12.31 0.09 14.81
N ILE A 20 -11.54 0.10 13.73
CA ILE A 20 -10.28 -0.62 13.65
C ILE A 20 -9.17 0.39 13.39
N ASP A 21 -8.16 0.40 14.25
CA ASP A 21 -6.95 1.14 14.02
C ASP A 21 -5.80 0.20 13.65
N SER A 22 -4.94 0.66 12.76
CA SER A 22 -3.75 -0.05 12.31
C SER A 22 -2.52 0.82 12.47
N GLY A 23 -1.44 0.22 12.90
CA GLY A 23 -0.18 0.90 13.14
C GLY A 23 0.85 -0.04 13.73
N SER A 24 1.98 0.50 14.17
CA SER A 24 3.00 -0.25 14.89
C SER A 24 3.38 0.42 16.19
N ASP A 25 3.34 -0.32 17.27
CA ASP A 25 3.76 0.16 18.59
C ASP A 25 5.22 0.67 18.59
N VAL A 26 6.06 0.13 17.72
CA VAL A 26 7.46 0.57 17.56
C VAL A 26 7.55 1.90 16.83
N LEU A 27 6.78 2.09 15.76
CA LEU A 27 6.80 3.31 14.94
C LEU A 27 5.96 4.45 15.53
N ASP A 28 5.00 4.13 16.39
CA ASP A 28 4.05 5.09 16.96
C ASP A 28 4.48 5.65 18.32
N GLY A 29 5.77 5.57 18.64
CA GLY A 29 6.30 6.12 19.89
C GLY A 29 6.04 5.25 21.12
N ARG A 30 5.89 3.94 20.93
CA ARG A 30 5.67 2.92 21.97
C ARG A 30 4.29 3.03 22.64
N SER A 31 3.29 3.36 21.89
CA SER A 31 1.89 3.25 22.31
C SER A 31 1.54 1.77 22.38
N ILE A 32 1.48 1.21 23.57
CA ILE A 32 1.20 -0.24 23.77
C ILE A 32 -0.31 -0.51 23.72
N SER A 33 -1.12 0.51 23.56
CA SER A 33 -2.57 0.36 23.70
C SER A 33 -3.27 1.42 22.87
N ASN A 34 -4.27 0.98 22.12
CA ASN A 34 -5.27 1.81 21.46
C ASN A 34 -6.08 2.70 22.41
N CYS A 35 -6.05 2.44 23.72
CA CYS A 35 -6.76 3.25 24.71
C CYS A 35 -6.45 4.76 24.63
N GLY A 36 -5.22 5.12 24.27
CA GLY A 36 -4.82 6.52 24.12
C GLY A 36 -5.49 7.24 22.94
N PHE A 37 -5.99 6.50 21.97
CA PHE A 37 -6.59 7.05 20.74
C PHE A 37 -8.11 6.98 20.71
N LEU A 38 -8.76 6.24 21.63
CA LEU A 38 -10.21 6.05 21.65
C LEU A 38 -11.00 7.36 21.53
N GLY A 39 -10.58 8.40 22.26
CA GLY A 39 -11.24 9.70 22.20
C GLY A 39 -11.10 10.37 20.84
N ALA A 40 -9.90 10.34 20.25
CA ALA A 40 -9.62 10.93 18.94
C ALA A 40 -10.32 10.20 17.80
N LEU A 41 -10.52 8.88 17.94
CA LEU A 41 -11.22 8.02 16.99
C LEU A 41 -12.74 8.06 17.15
N GLY A 42 -13.25 8.62 18.25
CA GLY A 42 -14.67 8.58 18.59
C GLY A 42 -15.18 7.17 18.92
N ALA A 43 -14.30 6.28 19.41
CA ALA A 43 -14.59 4.87 19.62
C ALA A 43 -15.33 4.58 20.96
N HIS A 44 -15.78 5.60 21.67
CA HIS A 44 -16.52 5.42 22.92
C HIS A 44 -17.77 4.55 22.71
N HIS A 45 -17.90 3.52 23.55
CA HIS A 45 -19.02 2.55 23.52
C HIS A 45 -19.17 1.77 22.20
N LYS A 46 -18.10 1.69 21.41
CA LYS A 46 -18.04 0.90 20.16
C LYS A 46 -17.12 -0.29 20.34
N GLU A 47 -17.33 -1.29 19.51
CA GLU A 47 -16.33 -2.34 19.37
C GLU A 47 -15.09 -1.74 18.73
N GLU A 48 -13.92 -2.04 19.29
CA GLU A 48 -12.65 -1.54 18.84
C GLU A 48 -11.64 -2.67 18.76
N ALA A 49 -10.79 -2.64 17.75
CA ALA A 49 -9.69 -3.57 17.58
C ALA A 49 -8.48 -2.87 16.96
N ARG A 50 -7.28 -3.29 17.39
CA ARG A 50 -6.03 -2.86 16.78
C ARG A 50 -5.42 -3.98 15.95
N VAL A 51 -4.92 -3.62 14.77
CA VAL A 51 -4.16 -4.50 13.88
C VAL A 51 -2.72 -4.01 13.80
N GLU A 52 -1.79 -4.79 14.31
CA GLU A 52 -0.35 -4.51 14.27
C GLU A 52 0.21 -4.90 12.90
N GLU A 53 -0.25 -4.20 11.86
CA GLU A 53 0.10 -4.36 10.45
C GLU A 53 -0.39 -3.13 9.66
N ASP A 54 -0.09 -3.07 8.35
CA ASP A 54 -0.59 -2.00 7.47
C ASP A 54 -2.12 -1.92 7.48
N GLY A 55 -2.65 -0.70 7.32
CA GLY A 55 -4.09 -0.42 7.34
C GLY A 55 -4.93 -1.21 6.35
N LEU A 56 -4.34 -1.80 5.30
CA LEU A 56 -5.06 -2.67 4.38
C LEU A 56 -5.49 -3.98 5.06
N TRP A 57 -4.70 -4.50 6.02
CA TRP A 57 -5.12 -5.63 6.88
C TRP A 57 -6.21 -5.22 7.85
N GLY A 58 -6.16 -3.99 8.36
CA GLY A 58 -7.27 -3.43 9.14
C GLY A 58 -8.57 -3.38 8.33
N ALA A 59 -8.49 -2.93 7.07
CA ALA A 59 -9.62 -2.94 6.15
C ALA A 59 -10.12 -4.36 5.86
N LEU A 60 -9.21 -5.33 5.65
CA LEU A 60 -9.57 -6.75 5.45
C LEU A 60 -10.36 -7.30 6.64
N TYR A 61 -9.90 -7.01 7.86
CA TYR A 61 -10.59 -7.43 9.06
C TYR A 61 -11.99 -6.80 9.15
N GLY A 62 -12.10 -5.48 8.90
CA GLY A 62 -13.36 -4.76 8.90
C GLY A 62 -14.35 -5.26 7.84
N VAL A 63 -13.88 -5.55 6.62
CA VAL A 63 -14.74 -6.14 5.56
C VAL A 63 -15.28 -7.49 5.99
N ASN A 64 -14.47 -8.34 6.64
CA ASN A 64 -14.93 -9.63 7.14
C ASN A 64 -16.00 -9.49 8.23
N LYS A 65 -15.89 -8.47 9.12
CA LYS A 65 -16.96 -8.17 10.10
C LYS A 65 -18.28 -7.81 9.43
N ILE A 66 -18.24 -6.98 8.38
CA ILE A 66 -19.44 -6.61 7.62
C ILE A 66 -20.00 -7.82 6.87
N ARG A 67 -19.16 -8.60 6.19
CA ARG A 67 -19.59 -9.80 5.43
C ARG A 67 -20.16 -10.90 6.32
N SER A 68 -19.72 -10.99 7.57
CA SER A 68 -20.30 -11.94 8.55
C SER A 68 -21.71 -11.54 9.03
N GLY A 69 -22.15 -10.32 8.72
CA GLY A 69 -23.42 -9.77 9.21
C GLY A 69 -23.38 -9.26 10.65
N ALA A 70 -22.22 -9.28 11.30
CA ALA A 70 -22.08 -8.79 12.69
C ALA A 70 -22.17 -7.26 12.79
N SER A 71 -21.83 -6.55 11.72
CA SER A 71 -21.77 -5.09 11.68
C SER A 71 -22.20 -4.57 10.31
N SER A 72 -22.56 -3.30 10.23
CA SER A 72 -23.02 -2.65 9.01
C SER A 72 -22.13 -1.51 8.53
N ILE A 73 -21.49 -0.78 9.46
CA ILE A 73 -20.61 0.35 9.18
C ILE A 73 -19.39 0.26 10.07
N GLY A 74 -18.19 0.33 9.47
CA GLY A 74 -16.92 0.38 10.17
C GLY A 74 -16.10 1.61 9.81
N LEU A 75 -15.36 2.13 10.78
CA LEU A 75 -14.32 3.12 10.59
C LEU A 75 -12.97 2.42 10.66
N ILE A 76 -12.21 2.50 9.58
CA ILE A 76 -10.83 2.00 9.51
C ILE A 76 -9.90 3.20 9.56
N VAL A 77 -8.93 3.14 10.44
CA VAL A 77 -7.90 4.18 10.59
C VAL A 77 -6.53 3.52 10.57
N ALA A 78 -5.61 4.13 9.88
CA ALA A 78 -4.20 3.75 9.95
C ALA A 78 -3.33 5.01 10.05
N TYR A 79 -2.24 4.89 10.76
CA TYR A 79 -1.29 5.98 10.93
C TYR A 79 0.12 5.44 11.11
N SER A 80 1.10 6.29 10.90
CA SER A 80 2.51 5.99 11.14
C SER A 80 3.26 7.27 11.46
N LYS A 81 4.21 7.19 12.37
CA LYS A 81 5.04 8.31 12.83
C LYS A 81 6.54 7.96 12.77
N PRO A 82 7.09 7.67 11.61
CA PRO A 82 8.50 7.31 11.47
C PRO A 82 9.46 8.40 11.96
N SER A 83 9.04 9.67 12.03
CA SER A 83 9.86 10.76 12.58
C SER A 83 10.09 10.65 14.09
N GLU A 84 9.21 9.97 14.81
CA GLU A 84 9.30 9.76 16.26
C GLU A 84 10.01 8.46 16.65
N SER A 85 10.47 7.67 15.68
CA SER A 85 11.03 6.34 15.88
C SER A 85 12.33 6.11 15.11
N ALA A 86 13.09 5.11 15.55
CA ALA A 86 14.21 4.60 14.77
C ALA A 86 13.70 3.61 13.70
N VAL A 87 13.44 4.09 12.49
CA VAL A 87 12.92 3.29 11.37
C VAL A 87 13.82 2.08 11.07
N ASP A 88 15.14 2.25 11.14
CA ASP A 88 16.08 1.14 10.96
C ASP A 88 15.93 0.07 12.06
N LEU A 89 15.63 0.47 13.30
CA LEU A 89 15.35 -0.48 14.40
C LEU A 89 14.07 -1.27 14.14
N TYR A 90 13.02 -0.59 13.66
CA TYR A 90 11.78 -1.26 13.25
C TYR A 90 12.04 -2.34 12.20
N TRP A 91 12.73 -2.01 11.10
CA TRP A 91 13.05 -2.98 10.06
C TRP A 91 13.96 -4.11 10.55
N ASN A 92 14.98 -3.78 11.37
CA ASN A 92 15.87 -4.79 11.93
C ASN A 92 15.17 -5.74 12.90
N SER A 93 14.12 -5.26 13.61
CA SER A 93 13.34 -6.12 14.50
C SER A 93 12.53 -7.19 13.76
N GLN A 94 12.19 -6.93 12.48
CA GLN A 94 11.43 -7.85 11.63
C GLN A 94 12.30 -8.89 10.90
N VAL A 95 13.62 -8.76 10.96
CA VAL A 95 14.54 -9.70 10.32
C VAL A 95 14.68 -10.97 11.17
N GLU A 96 14.85 -12.11 10.52
CA GLU A 96 15.11 -13.40 11.17
C GLU A 96 16.21 -13.23 12.24
N PRO A 97 15.92 -13.59 13.53
CA PRO A 97 16.74 -13.12 14.66
C PRO A 97 18.03 -13.88 14.88
N PHE A 98 18.17 -15.12 14.38
CA PHE A 98 19.28 -15.99 14.75
C PHE A 98 20.45 -15.92 13.78
N TYR A 99 20.20 -15.79 12.48
CA TYR A 99 21.23 -15.82 11.45
C TYR A 99 21.38 -14.49 10.71
N GLN A 100 20.27 -13.80 10.44
CA GLN A 100 20.28 -12.59 9.61
C GLN A 100 20.49 -11.32 10.44
N ARG A 101 19.77 -11.16 11.54
CA ARG A 101 19.93 -9.99 12.41
C ARG A 101 21.33 -9.81 12.98
N PRO A 102 22.03 -10.86 13.47
CA PRO A 102 23.39 -10.70 14.04
C PRO A 102 24.44 -10.19 13.05
N VAL A 103 24.23 -10.40 11.74
CA VAL A 103 25.16 -9.91 10.69
C VAL A 103 24.76 -8.53 10.14
N GLY A 104 23.78 -7.88 10.75
CA GLY A 104 23.31 -6.55 10.32
C GLY A 104 22.50 -6.57 9.01
N PHE A 105 21.98 -7.74 8.61
CA PHE A 105 21.08 -7.83 7.48
C PHE A 105 19.77 -7.10 7.81
N GLY A 106 19.28 -6.27 6.90
CA GLY A 106 18.06 -5.50 7.10
C GLY A 106 17.41 -5.10 5.78
N GLN A 107 16.36 -4.29 5.85
CA GLN A 107 15.56 -3.86 4.69
C GLN A 107 16.42 -3.32 3.54
N ARG A 108 17.40 -2.46 3.84
CA ARG A 108 18.25 -1.84 2.81
C ARG A 108 19.10 -2.88 2.08
N ALA A 109 19.80 -3.75 2.84
CA ALA A 109 20.63 -4.79 2.25
C ALA A 109 19.79 -5.78 1.42
N ALA A 110 18.63 -6.18 1.93
CA ALA A 110 17.70 -7.03 1.20
C ALA A 110 17.21 -6.38 -0.09
N SER A 111 16.85 -5.09 -0.06
CA SER A 111 16.42 -4.33 -1.25
C SER A 111 17.54 -4.23 -2.30
N GLY A 112 18.79 -4.03 -1.88
CA GLY A 112 19.95 -4.01 -2.78
C GLY A 112 20.15 -5.35 -3.47
N ILE A 113 20.10 -6.47 -2.73
CA ILE A 113 20.21 -7.82 -3.29
C ILE A 113 19.07 -8.10 -4.26
N GLN A 114 17.83 -7.75 -3.89
CA GLN A 114 16.66 -7.90 -4.74
C GLN A 114 16.82 -7.12 -6.04
N ALA A 115 17.27 -5.87 -5.96
CA ALA A 115 17.50 -5.01 -7.11
C ALA A 115 18.61 -5.56 -8.03
N GLN A 116 19.71 -6.03 -7.47
CA GLN A 116 20.79 -6.64 -8.26
C GLN A 116 20.30 -7.85 -9.05
N ARG A 117 19.53 -8.73 -8.41
CA ARG A 117 18.96 -9.92 -9.10
C ARG A 117 17.97 -9.52 -10.18
N TYR A 118 17.10 -8.57 -9.91
CA TYR A 118 16.12 -8.09 -10.88
C TYR A 118 16.79 -7.48 -12.11
N LEU A 119 17.72 -6.54 -11.92
CA LEU A 119 18.45 -5.89 -13.02
C LEU A 119 19.23 -6.91 -13.87
N ALA A 120 19.92 -7.87 -13.23
CA ALA A 120 20.67 -8.90 -13.92
C ALA A 120 19.80 -9.82 -14.78
N SER A 121 18.55 -10.09 -14.34
CA SER A 121 17.64 -10.99 -15.05
C SER A 121 16.80 -10.30 -16.14
N THR A 122 16.55 -8.99 -16.02
CA THR A 122 15.62 -8.26 -16.89
C THR A 122 16.32 -7.35 -17.90
N GLY A 123 17.55 -6.91 -17.58
CA GLY A 123 18.27 -5.92 -18.37
C GLY A 123 17.78 -4.47 -18.16
N VAL A 124 16.84 -4.22 -17.24
CA VAL A 124 16.42 -2.87 -16.84
C VAL A 124 17.64 -2.13 -16.30
N THR A 125 17.80 -0.88 -16.69
CA THR A 125 18.93 -0.03 -16.31
C THR A 125 18.61 0.87 -15.12
N GLN A 126 19.63 1.33 -14.40
CA GLN A 126 19.46 2.33 -13.34
C GLN A 126 18.86 3.64 -13.86
N GLN A 127 19.15 4.01 -15.11
CA GLN A 127 18.61 5.20 -15.74
C GLN A 127 17.08 5.08 -15.93
N GLU A 128 16.59 3.91 -16.33
CA GLU A 128 15.16 3.66 -16.47
C GLU A 128 14.46 3.64 -15.10
N LEU A 129 15.10 3.07 -14.08
CA LEU A 129 14.60 3.14 -12.71
C LEU A 129 14.50 4.58 -12.21
N ALA A 130 15.53 5.40 -12.46
CA ALA A 130 15.54 6.79 -12.07
C ALA A 130 14.46 7.61 -12.77
N ALA A 131 14.21 7.35 -14.06
CA ALA A 131 13.10 7.96 -14.80
C ALA A 131 11.73 7.59 -14.21
N LEU A 132 11.53 6.32 -13.81
CA LEU A 132 10.29 5.89 -13.16
C LEU A 132 10.11 6.58 -11.80
N VAL A 133 11.16 6.70 -10.99
CA VAL A 133 11.10 7.45 -9.72
C VAL A 133 10.64 8.89 -9.97
N SER A 134 11.27 9.60 -10.91
CA SER A 134 10.88 10.97 -11.28
C SER A 134 9.39 11.06 -11.68
N GLN A 135 8.90 10.11 -12.46
CA GLN A 135 7.47 10.04 -12.83
C GLN A 135 6.56 9.85 -11.61
N ARG A 136 6.94 9.02 -10.64
CA ARG A 136 6.16 8.81 -9.41
C ARG A 136 6.10 10.07 -8.55
N TRP A 137 7.19 10.80 -8.45
CA TRP A 137 7.23 12.08 -7.74
C TRP A 137 6.35 13.13 -8.44
N ALA A 138 6.41 13.22 -9.77
CA ALA A 138 5.55 14.10 -10.54
C ALA A 138 4.06 13.75 -10.37
N ALA A 139 3.73 12.47 -10.38
CA ALA A 139 2.36 11.98 -10.16
C ALA A 139 1.85 12.34 -8.76
N ALA A 140 2.67 12.19 -7.73
CA ALA A 140 2.31 12.55 -6.36
C ALA A 140 2.09 14.06 -6.20
N ALA A 141 2.94 14.88 -6.81
CA ALA A 141 2.76 16.34 -6.83
C ALA A 141 1.42 16.73 -7.51
N ALA A 142 1.10 16.10 -8.63
CA ALA A 142 -0.17 16.33 -9.33
C ALA A 142 -1.39 15.83 -8.55
N ASN A 143 -1.24 14.76 -7.76
CA ASN A 143 -2.31 14.23 -6.92
C ASN A 143 -2.66 15.13 -5.73
N GLY A 144 -1.68 15.89 -5.21
CA GLY A 144 -1.87 16.85 -4.13
C GLY A 144 -2.13 16.23 -2.74
N GLY A 145 -1.91 14.94 -2.59
CA GLY A 145 -2.07 14.23 -1.29
C GLY A 145 -0.93 14.50 -0.31
N ILE A 146 0.21 14.97 -0.81
CA ILE A 146 1.41 15.32 -0.05
C ILE A 146 1.99 16.63 -0.60
N GLU A 147 2.71 17.35 0.24
CA GLU A 147 3.47 18.52 -0.16
C GLU A 147 4.82 18.09 -0.75
N ILE A 148 5.11 18.53 -1.97
CA ILE A 148 6.35 18.24 -2.69
C ILE A 148 6.93 19.57 -3.16
N ASP A 149 8.03 19.97 -2.55
CA ASP A 149 8.72 21.22 -2.89
C ASP A 149 9.45 21.13 -4.22
N GLU A 150 10.06 19.97 -4.52
CA GLU A 150 10.84 19.73 -5.72
C GLU A 150 10.65 18.31 -6.24
N ILE A 151 10.45 18.18 -7.54
CA ILE A 151 10.37 16.89 -8.23
C ILE A 151 11.78 16.53 -8.72
N PRO A 152 12.41 15.46 -8.18
CA PRO A 152 13.75 15.07 -8.63
C PRO A 152 13.69 14.57 -10.09
N ASP A 153 14.57 15.07 -10.93
CA ASP A 153 14.80 14.48 -12.24
C ASP A 153 15.64 13.19 -12.15
N ALA A 154 15.79 12.47 -13.26
CA ALA A 154 16.53 11.22 -13.28
C ALA A 154 18.00 11.39 -12.88
N GLN A 155 18.63 12.52 -13.13
CA GLN A 155 20.01 12.80 -12.73
C GLN A 155 20.12 13.03 -11.22
N ALA A 156 19.18 13.75 -10.63
CA ALA A 156 19.11 13.94 -9.19
C ALA A 156 18.86 12.59 -8.46
N VAL A 157 18.03 11.72 -9.03
CA VAL A 157 17.82 10.37 -8.49
C VAL A 157 19.09 9.55 -8.51
N LEU A 158 19.81 9.51 -9.64
CA LEU A 158 21.07 8.78 -9.77
C LEU A 158 22.18 9.37 -8.92
N GLY A 159 22.22 10.69 -8.76
CA GLY A 159 23.21 11.42 -7.97
C GLY A 159 22.91 11.43 -6.47
N SER A 160 21.76 10.90 -6.01
CA SER A 160 21.48 10.83 -4.59
C SER A 160 22.36 9.78 -3.89
N ASP A 161 22.54 9.92 -2.57
CA ASP A 161 23.40 9.03 -1.78
C ASP A 161 23.11 7.55 -2.07
N GLU A 162 24.16 6.73 -2.19
CA GLU A 162 24.00 5.29 -2.27
C GLU A 162 23.39 4.75 -0.97
N SER A 163 22.33 3.97 -1.09
CA SER A 163 21.66 3.34 0.06
C SER A 163 22.06 1.87 0.21
N ALA A 164 21.91 1.10 -0.85
CA ALA A 164 22.37 -0.29 -0.97
C ALA A 164 22.51 -0.61 -2.47
N ALA A 165 23.72 -0.71 -2.96
CA ALA A 165 24.00 -0.91 -4.39
C ALA A 165 23.10 -2.03 -4.99
N PRO A 166 22.46 -1.80 -6.13
CA PRO A 166 22.57 -0.67 -7.04
C PRO A 166 21.58 0.50 -6.75
N LEU A 167 20.91 0.52 -5.61
CA LEU A 167 19.89 1.51 -5.29
C LEU A 167 20.48 2.75 -4.60
N THR A 168 20.08 3.91 -5.07
CA THR A 168 20.30 5.19 -4.40
C THR A 168 19.14 5.49 -3.42
N LYS A 169 19.32 6.50 -2.57
CA LYS A 169 18.35 6.90 -1.55
C LYS A 169 16.95 7.22 -2.12
N LEU A 170 16.90 7.92 -3.26
CA LEU A 170 15.62 8.28 -3.89
C LEU A 170 14.97 7.12 -4.64
N MET A 171 15.65 5.99 -4.83
CA MET A 171 15.08 4.76 -5.38
C MET A 171 14.35 3.90 -4.32
N LEU A 172 14.46 4.27 -3.05
CA LEU A 172 13.69 3.67 -1.94
C LEU A 172 12.48 4.54 -1.62
N SER A 173 11.44 3.93 -1.03
CA SER A 173 10.31 4.67 -0.51
C SER A 173 10.75 5.64 0.60
N ARG A 174 10.17 6.85 0.60
CA ARG A 174 10.49 7.89 1.58
C ARG A 174 9.54 7.81 2.77
N PRO A 175 10.01 7.40 3.97
CA PRO A 175 9.18 7.40 5.17
C PRO A 175 8.65 8.81 5.48
N VAL A 176 7.36 8.93 5.74
CA VAL A 176 6.70 10.18 6.13
C VAL A 176 5.67 9.92 7.23
N ASP A 177 5.47 10.91 8.07
CA ASP A 177 4.38 10.90 9.05
C ASP A 177 3.05 11.11 8.35
N GLY A 178 2.04 10.38 8.79
CA GLY A 178 0.72 10.57 8.23
C GLY A 178 -0.31 9.60 8.78
N ALA A 179 -1.55 9.86 8.37
CA ALA A 179 -2.69 9.05 8.78
C ALA A 179 -3.76 9.06 7.70
N VAL A 180 -4.51 7.98 7.62
CA VAL A 180 -5.64 7.81 6.71
C VAL A 180 -6.83 7.23 7.47
N ALA A 181 -8.03 7.66 7.12
CA ALA A 181 -9.27 7.09 7.63
C ALA A 181 -10.23 6.80 6.49
N MET A 182 -10.99 5.72 6.60
CA MET A 182 -11.94 5.26 5.61
C MET A 182 -13.17 4.68 6.28
N LEU A 183 -14.36 4.98 5.73
CA LEU A 183 -15.59 4.27 6.07
C LEU A 183 -15.74 3.09 5.13
N ILE A 184 -16.06 1.94 5.71
CA ILE A 184 -16.52 0.78 4.98
C ILE A 184 -17.94 0.44 5.46
N ALA A 185 -18.80 0.06 4.54
CA ALA A 185 -20.19 -0.20 4.86
C ALA A 185 -20.78 -1.31 4.01
N ARG A 186 -21.89 -1.85 4.49
CA ARG A 186 -22.73 -2.75 3.72
C ARG A 186 -23.25 -2.04 2.46
N GLU A 187 -23.42 -2.78 1.37
CA GLU A 187 -23.75 -2.25 0.05
C GLU A 187 -24.98 -1.32 0.03
N ASP A 188 -26.07 -1.68 0.72
CA ASP A 188 -27.29 -0.87 0.76
C ASP A 188 -27.07 0.50 1.43
N ILE A 189 -26.16 0.56 2.40
CA ILE A 189 -25.76 1.81 3.05
C ILE A 189 -24.86 2.60 2.11
N ALA A 190 -23.83 1.96 1.52
CA ALA A 190 -22.90 2.61 0.61
C ALA A 190 -23.62 3.28 -0.56
N ARG A 191 -24.58 2.60 -1.20
CA ARG A 191 -25.40 3.15 -2.29
C ARG A 191 -26.31 4.32 -1.86
N ARG A 192 -26.70 4.37 -0.58
CA ARG A 192 -27.51 5.48 -0.05
C ARG A 192 -26.67 6.74 0.22
N VAL A 193 -25.43 6.56 0.67
CA VAL A 193 -24.58 7.68 1.13
C VAL A 193 -23.58 8.19 0.09
N SER A 194 -23.34 7.43 -0.97
CA SER A 194 -22.45 7.81 -2.07
C SER A 194 -23.11 7.60 -3.42
N ARG A 195 -22.86 8.52 -4.37
CA ARG A 195 -23.35 8.37 -5.73
C ARG A 195 -22.63 7.28 -6.51
N ASN A 196 -21.33 7.14 -6.29
CA ASN A 196 -20.45 6.19 -6.97
C ASN A 196 -19.58 5.49 -5.91
N PRO A 197 -20.14 4.57 -5.11
CA PRO A 197 -19.34 3.84 -4.14
C PRO A 197 -18.46 2.80 -4.85
N ALA A 198 -17.21 2.65 -4.42
CA ALA A 198 -16.36 1.55 -4.84
C ALA A 198 -16.66 0.32 -3.96
N PHE A 199 -16.90 -0.83 -4.59
CA PHE A 199 -17.20 -2.08 -3.90
C PHE A 199 -15.98 -2.98 -3.86
N ILE A 200 -15.64 -3.50 -2.68
CA ILE A 200 -14.59 -4.51 -2.51
C ILE A 200 -15.17 -5.87 -2.93
N THR A 201 -14.73 -6.36 -4.09
CA THR A 201 -15.23 -7.62 -4.68
C THR A 201 -14.37 -8.81 -4.29
N GLY A 202 -13.06 -8.63 -4.13
CA GLY A 202 -12.15 -9.70 -3.73
C GLY A 202 -11.05 -9.23 -2.79
N MET A 203 -10.54 -10.18 -2.03
CA MET A 203 -9.43 -9.97 -1.09
C MET A 203 -8.56 -11.22 -1.02
N GLY A 204 -7.26 -11.03 -0.84
CA GLY A 204 -6.32 -12.12 -0.62
C GLY A 204 -5.11 -11.66 0.16
N THR A 205 -4.56 -12.55 0.99
CA THR A 205 -3.31 -12.30 1.72
C THR A 205 -2.40 -13.51 1.65
N SER A 206 -1.11 -13.27 1.65
CA SER A 206 -0.10 -14.33 1.74
C SER A 206 1.20 -13.79 2.31
N LEU A 207 1.94 -14.66 2.97
CA LEU A 207 3.20 -14.38 3.64
C LEU A 207 4.28 -15.30 3.09
N ASP A 208 5.46 -14.75 2.79
CA ASP A 208 6.66 -15.49 2.45
C ASP A 208 7.44 -15.91 3.70
N SER A 209 8.45 -16.79 3.54
CA SER A 209 9.33 -17.20 4.62
C SER A 209 9.91 -16.00 5.37
N HIS A 210 10.05 -16.14 6.70
CA HIS A 210 10.69 -15.13 7.52
C HIS A 210 12.17 -14.94 7.13
N SER A 211 12.87 -16.05 6.85
CA SER A 211 14.22 -16.00 6.34
C SER A 211 14.26 -15.51 4.89
N TYR A 212 14.91 -14.37 4.64
CA TYR A 212 15.08 -13.86 3.29
C TYR A 212 15.87 -14.83 2.38
N ALA A 213 16.78 -15.60 2.95
CA ALA A 213 17.59 -16.57 2.21
C ALA A 213 16.76 -17.73 1.63
N GLU A 214 15.57 -17.97 2.16
CA GLU A 214 14.64 -19.01 1.66
C GLU A 214 13.68 -18.50 0.59
N ARG A 215 13.68 -17.19 0.32
CA ARG A 215 12.81 -16.58 -0.67
C ARG A 215 13.44 -16.58 -2.06
N ASP A 216 12.61 -16.62 -3.09
CA ASP A 216 13.07 -16.26 -4.42
C ASP A 216 13.27 -14.74 -4.48
N GLY A 217 14.53 -14.30 -4.45
CA GLY A 217 14.85 -12.87 -4.49
C GLY A 217 14.54 -12.20 -5.83
N GLY A 218 14.08 -12.91 -6.85
CA GLY A 218 13.66 -12.38 -8.15
C GLY A 218 12.14 -12.30 -8.34
N GLN A 219 11.35 -12.83 -7.39
CA GLN A 219 9.89 -12.85 -7.48
C GLN A 219 9.24 -12.55 -6.13
N LEU A 220 8.00 -12.04 -6.15
CA LEU A 220 7.15 -11.85 -4.97
C LEU A 220 6.07 -12.93 -4.95
N VAL A 221 6.44 -14.14 -4.53
CA VAL A 221 5.55 -15.32 -4.55
C VAL A 221 4.33 -15.11 -3.66
N SER A 222 4.50 -14.46 -2.50
CA SER A 222 3.36 -14.13 -1.62
C SER A 222 2.40 -13.14 -2.29
N ALA A 223 2.88 -12.13 -3.03
CA ALA A 223 2.01 -11.23 -3.77
C ALA A 223 1.23 -11.94 -4.88
N GLN A 224 1.88 -12.87 -5.61
CA GLN A 224 1.19 -13.71 -6.62
C GLN A 224 0.05 -14.53 -6.00
N LYS A 225 0.30 -15.15 -4.85
CA LYS A 225 -0.72 -15.94 -4.14
C LYS A 225 -1.85 -15.08 -3.61
N ALA A 226 -1.54 -13.92 -3.03
CA ALA A 226 -2.54 -12.98 -2.56
C ALA A 226 -3.43 -12.47 -3.71
N ALA A 227 -2.81 -12.10 -4.85
CA ALA A 227 -3.52 -11.68 -6.06
C ALA A 227 -4.44 -12.77 -6.60
N ALA A 228 -3.94 -14.01 -6.72
CA ALA A 228 -4.75 -15.14 -7.19
C ALA A 228 -5.97 -15.41 -6.28
N MET A 229 -5.85 -15.21 -4.97
CA MET A 229 -6.98 -15.30 -4.05
C MET A 229 -7.99 -14.17 -4.28
N ALA A 230 -7.53 -12.93 -4.41
CA ALA A 230 -8.38 -11.76 -4.65
C ALA A 230 -9.15 -11.90 -5.98
N TYR A 231 -8.49 -12.26 -7.05
CA TYR A 231 -9.11 -12.44 -8.38
C TYR A 231 -10.14 -13.57 -8.41
N ARG A 232 -9.83 -14.70 -7.77
CA ARG A 232 -10.81 -15.80 -7.63
C ARG A 232 -12.07 -15.37 -6.89
N ASN A 233 -11.93 -14.56 -5.84
CA ASN A 233 -13.07 -14.06 -5.08
C ASN A 233 -13.87 -13.01 -5.86
N ALA A 234 -13.20 -12.20 -6.68
CA ALA A 234 -13.83 -11.18 -7.52
C ALA A 234 -14.49 -11.76 -8.79
N GLY A 235 -14.02 -12.90 -9.27
CA GLY A 235 -14.51 -13.51 -10.52
C GLY A 235 -13.93 -12.87 -11.79
N TRP A 236 -12.84 -12.09 -11.69
CA TRP A 236 -12.15 -11.46 -12.81
C TRP A 236 -10.63 -11.47 -12.61
N THR A 237 -9.86 -11.09 -13.60
CA THR A 237 -8.40 -11.17 -13.63
C THR A 237 -7.74 -9.81 -13.79
N SER A 238 -6.43 -9.75 -13.57
CA SER A 238 -5.64 -8.52 -13.76
C SER A 238 -5.77 -7.90 -15.15
N ALA A 239 -6.06 -8.71 -16.18
CA ALA A 239 -6.26 -8.22 -17.56
C ALA A 239 -7.50 -7.32 -17.74
N GLU A 240 -8.42 -7.35 -16.77
CA GLU A 240 -9.67 -6.59 -16.78
C GLU A 240 -9.60 -5.35 -15.89
N ALA A 241 -8.46 -5.10 -15.24
CA ALA A 241 -8.26 -3.93 -14.39
C ALA A 241 -7.93 -2.68 -15.22
N ASP A 242 -8.54 -1.57 -14.87
CA ASP A 242 -8.30 -0.27 -15.48
C ASP A 242 -7.21 0.53 -14.74
N LEU A 243 -7.08 0.29 -13.42
CA LEU A 243 -6.08 0.94 -12.59
C LEU A 243 -5.53 0.02 -11.49
N ALA A 244 -4.33 0.32 -11.01
CA ALA A 244 -3.72 -0.32 -9.87
C ALA A 244 -2.98 0.69 -8.98
N GLU A 245 -3.25 0.64 -7.69
CA GLU A 245 -2.53 1.38 -6.66
C GLU A 245 -1.71 0.40 -5.82
N ILE A 246 -0.39 0.52 -5.87
CA ILE A 246 0.58 -0.48 -5.41
C ILE A 246 1.49 0.11 -4.36
N SER A 247 1.65 -0.57 -3.23
CA SER A 247 2.69 -0.30 -2.23
C SER A 247 3.99 -0.99 -2.61
N ALA A 248 5.11 -0.28 -2.43
CA ALA A 248 6.43 -0.88 -2.61
C ALA A 248 7.49 -0.12 -1.80
N SER A 249 8.45 -0.83 -1.24
CA SER A 249 9.55 -0.25 -0.47
C SER A 249 10.71 0.28 -1.33
N SER A 250 10.69 0.00 -2.64
CA SER A 250 11.68 0.46 -3.62
C SER A 250 11.08 0.47 -5.02
N VAL A 251 11.74 1.18 -5.94
CA VAL A 251 11.34 1.21 -7.35
C VAL A 251 11.38 -0.19 -7.98
N VAL A 252 12.35 -1.03 -7.61
CA VAL A 252 12.42 -2.43 -8.07
C VAL A 252 11.29 -3.26 -7.45
N GLY A 253 10.99 -3.05 -6.16
CA GLY A 253 9.85 -3.68 -5.51
C GLY A 253 8.52 -3.35 -6.20
N GLU A 254 8.35 -2.12 -6.70
CA GLU A 254 7.17 -1.74 -7.49
C GLU A 254 7.08 -2.53 -8.80
N LEU A 255 8.17 -2.65 -9.55
CA LEU A 255 8.19 -3.43 -10.78
C LEU A 255 7.87 -4.90 -10.53
N MET A 256 8.47 -5.48 -9.50
CA MET A 256 8.21 -6.87 -9.10
C MET A 256 6.76 -7.07 -8.63
N ALA A 257 6.17 -6.10 -7.96
CA ALA A 257 4.76 -6.16 -7.56
C ALA A 257 3.83 -6.10 -8.78
N ILE A 258 4.11 -5.23 -9.76
CA ILE A 258 3.38 -5.18 -11.04
C ILE A 258 3.35 -6.56 -11.71
N GLU A 259 4.49 -7.23 -11.76
CA GLU A 259 4.62 -8.57 -12.33
C GLU A 259 3.89 -9.63 -11.49
N ALA A 260 4.06 -9.60 -10.18
CA ALA A 260 3.42 -10.52 -9.25
C ALA A 260 1.89 -10.42 -9.24
N LEU A 261 1.36 -9.22 -9.44
CA LEU A 261 -0.07 -8.98 -9.60
C LEU A 261 -0.62 -9.42 -10.96
N GLY A 262 0.24 -9.91 -11.86
CA GLY A 262 -0.14 -10.36 -13.21
C GLY A 262 -0.49 -9.21 -14.15
N LEU A 263 -0.04 -7.99 -13.87
CA LEU A 263 -0.21 -6.82 -14.74
C LEU A 263 0.81 -6.80 -15.88
N ALA A 264 1.92 -7.47 -15.68
CA ALA A 264 2.96 -7.70 -16.67
C ALA A 264 3.52 -9.12 -16.55
N GLU A 265 4.11 -9.62 -17.62
CA GLU A 265 4.96 -10.82 -17.58
C GLU A 265 6.23 -10.53 -16.75
N GLN A 266 6.85 -11.59 -16.23
CA GLN A 266 8.09 -11.46 -15.48
C GLN A 266 9.17 -10.73 -16.29
N GLY A 267 9.81 -9.74 -15.71
CA GLY A 267 10.82 -8.88 -16.34
C GLY A 267 10.24 -7.80 -17.25
N LYS A 268 8.92 -7.62 -17.30
CA LYS A 268 8.24 -6.63 -18.14
C LYS A 268 7.49 -5.56 -17.36
N GLY A 269 7.67 -5.50 -16.05
CA GLY A 269 7.00 -4.53 -15.18
C GLY A 269 7.18 -3.08 -15.65
N LEU A 270 8.39 -2.71 -16.07
CA LEU A 270 8.68 -1.36 -16.56
C LEU A 270 7.86 -0.99 -17.82
N SER A 271 7.71 -1.90 -18.77
CA SER A 271 7.00 -1.62 -20.03
C SER A 271 5.52 -1.28 -19.81
N VAL A 272 4.93 -1.85 -18.76
CA VAL A 272 3.52 -1.59 -18.41
C VAL A 272 3.34 -0.21 -17.77
N THR A 273 4.33 0.28 -17.01
CA THR A 273 4.26 1.64 -16.44
C THR A 273 4.30 2.74 -17.51
N GLN A 274 4.75 2.40 -18.73
CA GLN A 274 4.84 3.29 -19.88
C GLN A 274 3.66 3.08 -20.87
N SER A 275 2.76 2.13 -20.59
CA SER A 275 1.65 1.80 -21.44
C SER A 275 0.37 2.55 -21.03
N GLU A 276 -0.53 2.77 -21.99
CA GLU A 276 -1.85 3.36 -21.72
C GLU A 276 -2.92 2.30 -21.36
N LYS A 277 -2.53 1.01 -21.30
CA LYS A 277 -3.47 -0.09 -21.05
C LYS A 277 -4.08 -0.07 -19.65
N ILE A 278 -3.28 0.29 -18.67
CA ILE A 278 -3.66 0.34 -17.26
C ILE A 278 -2.95 1.52 -16.59
N VAL A 279 -3.64 2.20 -15.72
CA VAL A 279 -3.07 3.29 -14.93
C VAL A 279 -2.47 2.72 -13.65
N ILE A 280 -1.13 2.84 -13.47
CA ILE A 280 -0.44 2.34 -12.30
C ILE A 280 0.09 3.49 -11.45
N ASN A 281 -0.27 3.48 -10.15
CA ASN A 281 0.19 4.46 -9.16
C ASN A 281 -0.01 5.91 -9.63
N ARG A 282 -1.21 6.23 -10.09
CA ARG A 282 -1.58 7.61 -10.48
C ARG A 282 -1.41 8.58 -9.32
N SER A 283 -1.56 8.10 -8.11
CA SER A 283 -1.34 8.88 -6.88
C SER A 283 0.15 9.16 -6.58
N GLY A 284 1.08 8.54 -7.34
CA GLY A 284 2.52 8.53 -7.09
C GLY A 284 3.03 7.27 -6.39
N GLY A 285 2.14 6.42 -5.89
CA GLY A 285 2.54 5.20 -5.16
C GLY A 285 3.21 5.50 -3.82
N ALA A 286 4.08 4.60 -3.38
CA ALA A 286 4.77 4.69 -2.09
C ALA A 286 6.15 5.38 -2.16
N LEU A 287 6.75 5.53 -3.36
CA LEU A 287 8.11 6.06 -3.46
C LEU A 287 8.26 7.50 -2.94
N PRO A 288 7.36 8.45 -3.29
CA PRO A 288 7.43 9.82 -2.77
C PRO A 288 7.01 9.94 -1.31
N ALA A 289 6.11 9.06 -0.84
CA ALA A 289 5.60 9.09 0.52
C ALA A 289 5.15 7.70 0.97
N ASP A 290 5.83 7.16 1.95
CA ASP A 290 5.56 5.86 2.55
C ASP A 290 5.19 6.05 4.02
N LEU A 291 3.92 5.87 4.33
CA LEU A 291 3.43 5.91 5.70
C LEU A 291 3.71 4.59 6.45
N ILE A 292 4.47 3.70 5.88
CA ILE A 292 4.84 2.36 6.36
C ILE A 292 3.60 1.54 6.75
N MET A 293 2.97 1.82 7.90
CA MET A 293 1.82 1.07 8.43
C MET A 293 0.46 1.55 7.88
N ALA A 294 0.44 2.56 7.05
CA ALA A 294 -0.80 3.12 6.50
C ALA A 294 -0.81 3.17 4.96
N THR A 295 0.30 2.83 4.32
CA THR A 295 0.47 2.99 2.87
C THR A 295 -0.54 2.17 2.08
N GLY A 296 -0.83 0.92 2.46
CA GLY A 296 -1.83 0.10 1.78
C GLY A 296 -3.25 0.64 1.92
N LEU A 297 -3.61 1.21 3.07
CA LEU A 297 -4.92 1.86 3.23
C LEU A 297 -5.00 3.15 2.41
N VAL A 298 -3.91 3.90 2.27
CA VAL A 298 -3.84 5.04 1.33
C VAL A 298 -4.06 4.56 -0.11
N ARG A 299 -3.46 3.44 -0.52
CA ARG A 299 -3.70 2.86 -1.86
C ARG A 299 -5.17 2.52 -2.06
N LEU A 300 -5.83 1.95 -1.04
CA LEU A 300 -7.27 1.64 -1.09
C LEU A 300 -8.11 2.92 -1.20
N ALA A 301 -7.78 3.96 -0.44
CA ALA A 301 -8.47 5.24 -0.50
C ALA A 301 -8.29 5.91 -1.87
N GLU A 302 -7.08 5.92 -2.41
CA GLU A 302 -6.77 6.51 -3.71
C GLU A 302 -7.46 5.78 -4.86
N ALA A 303 -7.43 4.45 -4.88
CA ALA A 303 -8.14 3.66 -5.87
C ALA A 303 -9.65 3.91 -5.81
N SER A 304 -10.24 3.90 -4.62
CA SER A 304 -11.66 4.21 -4.43
C SER A 304 -12.02 5.61 -4.93
N ARG A 305 -11.18 6.61 -4.64
CA ARG A 305 -11.38 7.99 -5.11
C ARG A 305 -11.29 8.10 -6.63
N GLN A 306 -10.35 7.40 -7.26
CA GLN A 306 -10.18 7.39 -8.71
C GLN A 306 -11.35 6.73 -9.42
N LEU A 307 -11.89 5.63 -8.87
CA LEU A 307 -13.09 4.98 -9.39
C LEU A 307 -14.35 5.86 -9.25
N ALA A 308 -14.47 6.61 -8.16
CA ALA A 308 -15.63 7.45 -7.89
C ALA A 308 -15.67 8.74 -8.74
N GLN A 309 -14.55 9.19 -9.31
CA GLN A 309 -14.45 10.44 -10.05
C GLN A 309 -14.76 10.24 -11.54
N PRO A 310 -15.64 11.08 -12.13
CA PRO A 310 -15.79 11.11 -13.59
C PRO A 310 -14.45 11.49 -14.22
N GLN A 311 -14.01 10.76 -15.22
CA GLN A 311 -12.83 11.12 -16.00
C GLN A 311 -13.22 12.22 -17.00
N PRO A 312 -12.42 13.30 -17.13
CA PRO A 312 -12.73 14.37 -18.08
C PRO A 312 -12.62 13.92 -19.55
N TYR A 313 -11.86 12.85 -19.82
CA TYR A 313 -11.69 12.26 -21.15
C TYR A 313 -11.54 10.74 -21.03
N GLY A 314 -12.22 10.00 -21.91
CA GLY A 314 -12.18 8.54 -21.97
C GLY A 314 -13.27 7.83 -21.17
N THR A 315 -13.22 6.49 -21.15
CA THR A 315 -14.07 5.66 -20.29
C THR A 315 -13.63 5.78 -18.84
N ALA A 316 -14.58 6.01 -17.93
CA ALA A 316 -14.27 5.99 -16.51
C ALA A 316 -13.75 4.58 -16.10
N PRO A 317 -12.69 4.50 -15.27
CA PRO A 317 -12.23 3.21 -14.77
C PRO A 317 -13.34 2.56 -13.95
N SER A 318 -13.54 1.27 -14.17
CA SER A 318 -14.58 0.48 -13.49
C SER A 318 -14.01 -0.54 -12.51
N ARG A 319 -12.75 -0.95 -12.72
CA ARG A 319 -12.08 -1.98 -11.93
C ARG A 319 -10.70 -1.55 -11.47
N ALA A 320 -10.41 -1.79 -10.20
CA ALA A 320 -9.11 -1.45 -9.61
C ALA A 320 -8.51 -2.62 -8.85
N ILE A 321 -7.17 -2.67 -8.87
CA ILE A 321 -6.35 -3.53 -8.01
C ILE A 321 -5.65 -2.66 -6.98
N VAL A 322 -5.72 -3.05 -5.72
CA VAL A 322 -5.03 -2.41 -4.61
C VAL A 322 -4.10 -3.40 -3.96
N HIS A 323 -2.87 -2.97 -3.71
CA HIS A 323 -1.86 -3.79 -3.08
C HIS A 323 -1.23 -3.08 -1.89
N GLY A 324 -1.18 -3.77 -0.76
CA GLY A 324 -0.44 -3.42 0.44
C GLY A 324 0.66 -4.44 0.71
N ALA A 325 1.78 -3.98 1.23
CA ALA A 325 2.91 -4.83 1.56
C ALA A 325 3.47 -4.49 2.94
N GLY A 326 3.92 -5.51 3.66
CA GLY A 326 4.60 -5.41 4.94
C GLY A 326 5.82 -6.32 5.01
N GLY A 327 6.58 -6.20 6.09
CA GLY A 327 7.78 -6.99 6.32
C GLY A 327 8.95 -6.65 5.39
N VAL A 328 10.11 -7.25 5.68
CA VAL A 328 11.34 -7.01 4.92
C VAL A 328 11.18 -7.44 3.47
N CYS A 329 11.44 -6.52 2.53
CA CYS A 329 11.30 -6.74 1.09
C CYS A 329 9.93 -7.31 0.71
N MET A 330 8.85 -6.68 1.23
CA MET A 330 7.49 -7.04 0.87
C MET A 330 7.17 -8.51 1.16
N GLN A 331 7.58 -9.00 2.33
CA GLN A 331 7.38 -10.37 2.78
C GLN A 331 5.90 -10.73 2.88
N ASN A 332 5.10 -9.81 3.41
CA ASN A 332 3.67 -9.95 3.61
C ASN A 332 2.92 -9.13 2.57
N ASN A 333 1.91 -9.72 1.93
CA ASN A 333 1.18 -9.06 0.86
C ASN A 333 -0.32 -9.20 1.03
N CYS A 334 -1.04 -8.11 0.79
CA CYS A 334 -2.48 -8.04 0.80
C CYS A 334 -2.95 -7.41 -0.51
N VAL A 335 -3.93 -8.02 -1.16
CA VAL A 335 -4.49 -7.56 -2.44
C VAL A 335 -6.00 -7.44 -2.31
N PHE A 336 -6.52 -6.30 -2.75
CA PHE A 336 -7.95 -6.06 -2.88
C PHE A 336 -8.28 -5.81 -4.36
N THR A 337 -9.50 -6.17 -4.72
CA THR A 337 -10.12 -5.81 -6.00
C THR A 337 -11.34 -4.96 -5.74
N LEU A 338 -11.51 -3.92 -6.55
CA LEU A 338 -12.61 -2.97 -6.46
C LEU A 338 -13.37 -2.88 -7.78
N GLU A 339 -14.68 -2.62 -7.69
CA GLU A 339 -15.56 -2.30 -8.82
C GLU A 339 -16.52 -1.15 -8.46
N VAL A 340 -17.03 -0.44 -9.48
CA VAL A 340 -18.10 0.58 -9.36
C VAL A 340 -19.33 0.22 -10.16
#